data_b80da057dfd2267c71dd990262d65651
#
_entry.id   b80da057dfd2267c71dd990262d65651
#
_cell.length_a   1.000
_cell.length_b   1.000
_cell.length_c   1.000
_cell.angle_alpha   90.00
_cell.angle_beta   90.00
_cell.angle_gamma   90.00
#
_symmetry.space_group_name_H-M   'P 1'
#
loop_
_entity.id
_entity.type
_entity.pdbx_description
1 polymer ?
#
loop_
_entity_poly.entity_id
_entity_poly.type
_entity_poly.pdbx_seq_one_letter_code
_entity_poly.pdbx_strand_id
1 'polypeptide(L)'
;MSDAALIIEEDTPLVEERIERIYGTVYAMSSPNAVHQHIFIKLAHQLDSFFDGKPCTPYAAPFDLYPLANAGDTETVVQPDIFVVCDKERLKIDGYYGPPPLVIEILSQNRSHDLVTKLNLYHQAGVEEYVVIDPLDKIVMVLTYGEGAYRYNAYSFSDKIPSHRFEGLFFDLSFPLPF
;
A
#
# COMPACT_ATOMS: atom_id res chain seq x y z
N MET A 1 -5.78 -2.88 52.13
CA MET A 1 -5.84 -2.48 50.73
C MET A 1 -4.95 -3.44 49.96
N SER A 2 -5.57 -4.39 49.25
CA SER A 2 -4.86 -5.48 48.57
C SER A 2 -4.57 -5.03 47.15
N ASP A 3 -3.27 -4.87 46.81
CA ASP A 3 -2.81 -4.72 45.45
C ASP A 3 -3.08 -6.02 44.71
N ALA A 4 -4.10 -6.01 43.85
CA ALA A 4 -4.29 -7.09 42.88
C ALA A 4 -3.28 -6.90 41.77
N ALA A 5 -2.18 -7.63 41.84
CA ALA A 5 -1.25 -7.78 40.71
C ALA A 5 -2.02 -8.39 39.54
N LEU A 6 -2.04 -7.69 38.40
CA LEU A 6 -2.56 -8.21 37.16
C LEU A 6 -1.61 -9.34 36.69
N ILE A 7 -2.02 -10.59 36.91
CA ILE A 7 -1.30 -11.76 36.36
C ILE A 7 -1.72 -11.85 34.90
N ILE A 8 -0.81 -11.47 34.00
CA ILE A 8 -0.95 -11.77 32.57
C ILE A 8 -0.52 -13.22 32.43
N GLU A 9 -1.45 -14.12 32.16
CA GLU A 9 -1.12 -15.52 31.80
C GLU A 9 -0.38 -15.52 30.47
N GLU A 10 0.86 -16.04 30.48
CA GLU A 10 1.83 -16.02 29.38
C GLU A 10 1.52 -16.96 28.21
N ASP A 11 0.33 -17.53 28.07
CA ASP A 11 0.06 -18.64 27.14
C ASP A 11 -0.93 -18.31 26.00
N THR A 12 -1.09 -17.04 25.66
CA THR A 12 -1.81 -16.69 24.43
C THR A 12 -0.86 -15.94 23.50
N PRO A 13 -0.51 -16.48 22.33
CA PRO A 13 0.26 -15.70 21.37
C PRO A 13 -0.58 -14.51 20.90
N LEU A 14 -0.28 -13.32 21.40
CA LEU A 14 -0.88 -12.04 21.00
C LEU A 14 -0.38 -11.59 19.61
N VAL A 15 -0.04 -12.50 18.73
CA VAL A 15 0.28 -12.18 17.35
C VAL A 15 -0.96 -12.46 16.52
N GLU A 16 -1.86 -11.50 16.41
CA GLU A 16 -2.78 -11.49 15.28
C GLU A 16 -1.91 -11.40 14.02
N GLU A 17 -1.74 -12.53 13.34
CA GLU A 17 -1.05 -12.56 12.05
C GLU A 17 -1.84 -11.66 11.09
N ARG A 18 -1.21 -10.60 10.60
CA ARG A 18 -1.79 -9.79 9.54
C ARG A 18 -1.88 -10.66 8.29
N ILE A 19 -3.07 -10.72 7.71
CA ILE A 19 -3.33 -11.52 6.52
C ILE A 19 -3.97 -10.65 5.43
N GLU A 20 -3.68 -10.98 4.19
CA GLU A 20 -4.43 -10.54 3.02
C GLU A 20 -5.20 -11.73 2.45
N ARG A 21 -6.35 -11.46 1.84
CA ARG A 21 -7.12 -12.49 1.14
C ARG A 21 -7.34 -12.03 -0.30
N ILE A 22 -6.86 -12.82 -1.26
CA ILE A 22 -6.97 -12.51 -2.69
C ILE A 22 -7.58 -13.72 -3.38
N TYR A 23 -8.76 -13.57 -3.97
CA TYR A 23 -9.51 -14.63 -4.65
C TYR A 23 -9.67 -15.90 -3.78
N GLY A 24 -9.98 -15.73 -2.50
CA GLY A 24 -10.12 -16.83 -1.54
C GLY A 24 -8.84 -17.42 -0.99
N THR A 25 -7.68 -17.07 -1.53
CA THR A 25 -6.38 -17.50 -1.00
C THR A 25 -5.91 -16.54 0.09
N VAL A 26 -5.49 -17.10 1.23
CA VAL A 26 -4.98 -16.33 2.38
C VAL A 26 -3.46 -16.23 2.29
N TYR A 27 -2.94 -15.03 2.44
CA TYR A 27 -1.52 -14.71 2.46
C TYR A 27 -1.15 -14.10 3.80
N ALA A 28 -0.22 -14.73 4.51
CA ALA A 28 0.36 -14.16 5.74
C ALA A 28 1.32 -13.03 5.37
N MET A 29 1.14 -11.88 6.01
CA MET A 29 2.03 -10.73 5.80
C MET A 29 3.26 -10.84 6.70
N SER A 30 4.43 -10.62 6.14
CA SER A 30 5.66 -10.53 6.94
C SER A 30 5.78 -9.18 7.63
N SER A 31 6.46 -9.14 8.78
CA SER A 31 6.81 -7.88 9.42
C SER A 31 7.77 -7.07 8.53
N PRO A 32 7.53 -5.77 8.35
CA PRO A 32 8.39 -4.92 7.56
C PRO A 32 9.76 -4.73 8.26
N ASN A 33 10.83 -4.65 7.46
CA ASN A 33 12.16 -4.33 7.97
C ASN A 33 12.39 -2.81 8.09
N ALA A 34 13.53 -2.42 8.65
CA ALA A 34 13.85 -1.00 8.89
C ALA A 34 13.95 -0.17 7.60
N VAL A 35 14.44 -0.73 6.49
CA VAL A 35 14.51 -0.04 5.19
C VAL A 35 13.12 0.25 4.66
N HIS A 36 12.25 -0.77 4.66
CA HIS A 36 10.85 -0.64 4.28
C HIS A 36 10.16 0.47 5.09
N GLN A 37 10.28 0.43 6.42
CA GLN A 37 9.66 1.42 7.31
C GLN A 37 10.21 2.83 7.09
N HIS A 38 11.52 2.96 6.80
CA HIS A 38 12.11 4.26 6.50
C HIS A 38 11.56 4.87 5.21
N ILE A 39 11.46 4.07 4.14
CA ILE A 39 10.83 4.50 2.88
C ILE A 39 9.36 4.85 3.09
N PHE A 40 8.63 3.97 3.77
CA PHE A 40 7.21 4.15 4.06
C PHE A 40 6.92 5.49 4.73
N ILE A 41 7.60 5.81 5.83
CA ILE A 41 7.32 7.06 6.57
C ILE A 41 7.67 8.32 5.76
N LYS A 42 8.73 8.25 4.92
CA LYS A 42 9.10 9.35 4.04
C LYS A 42 8.06 9.60 2.96
N LEU A 43 7.56 8.54 2.33
CA LEU A 43 6.51 8.64 1.30
C LEU A 43 5.16 9.05 1.89
N ALA A 44 4.78 8.48 3.04
CA ALA A 44 3.56 8.87 3.73
C ALA A 44 3.55 10.39 4.03
N HIS A 45 4.66 10.93 4.52
CA HIS A 45 4.82 12.37 4.75
C HIS A 45 4.73 13.20 3.46
N GLN A 46 5.36 12.74 2.36
CA GLN A 46 5.29 13.44 1.06
C GLN A 46 3.85 13.51 0.54
N LEU A 47 3.14 12.38 0.61
CA LEU A 47 1.75 12.29 0.15
C LEU A 47 0.81 13.11 1.02
N ASP A 48 0.92 13.01 2.35
CA ASP A 48 0.13 13.80 3.27
C ASP A 48 0.32 15.29 3.02
N SER A 49 1.57 15.75 2.90
CA SER A 49 1.91 17.14 2.58
C SER A 49 1.39 17.59 1.21
N PHE A 50 1.44 16.71 0.20
CA PHE A 50 0.93 17.03 -1.13
C PHE A 50 -0.58 17.15 -1.16
N PHE A 51 -1.30 16.29 -0.43
CA PHE A 51 -2.76 16.26 -0.41
C PHE A 51 -3.38 17.19 0.63
N ASP A 52 -2.60 17.86 1.46
CA ASP A 52 -3.11 18.84 2.43
C ASP A 52 -3.93 19.93 1.73
N GLY A 53 -5.15 20.15 2.22
CA GLY A 53 -6.11 21.09 1.62
C GLY A 53 -6.71 20.63 0.27
N LYS A 54 -6.42 19.42 -0.22
CA LYS A 54 -6.98 18.86 -1.46
C LYS A 54 -8.11 17.85 -1.15
N PRO A 55 -8.93 17.49 -2.15
CA PRO A 55 -10.08 16.61 -1.94
C PRO A 55 -9.70 15.14 -1.65
N CYS A 56 -8.50 14.70 -2.05
CA CYS A 56 -8.02 13.34 -1.84
C CYS A 56 -7.20 13.23 -0.55
N THR A 57 -7.18 12.03 0.04
CA THR A 57 -6.48 11.76 1.30
C THR A 57 -5.68 10.45 1.19
N PRO A 58 -4.40 10.41 1.55
CA PRO A 58 -3.64 9.16 1.63
C PRO A 58 -4.03 8.36 2.87
N TYR A 59 -4.09 7.06 2.73
CA TYR A 59 -4.25 6.07 3.79
C TYR A 59 -3.08 5.10 3.77
N ALA A 60 -2.70 4.61 4.93
CA ALA A 60 -1.52 3.77 5.11
C ALA A 60 -1.88 2.49 5.87
N ALA A 61 -1.14 1.41 5.61
CA ALA A 61 -1.29 0.17 6.35
C ALA A 61 -1.11 0.37 7.88
N PRO A 62 -1.88 -0.39 8.72
CA PRO A 62 -2.86 -1.40 8.36
C PRO A 62 -4.26 -0.80 8.18
N PHE A 63 -4.71 -0.66 6.95
CA PHE A 63 -6.06 -0.22 6.64
C PHE A 63 -6.56 -1.02 5.43
N ASP A 64 -7.77 -1.60 5.55
CA ASP A 64 -8.28 -2.54 4.58
C ASP A 64 -8.71 -1.85 3.28
N LEU A 65 -8.30 -2.45 2.18
CA LEU A 65 -8.73 -2.11 0.83
C LEU A 65 -9.47 -3.30 0.22
N TYR A 66 -10.70 -3.08 -0.21
CA TYR A 66 -11.55 -4.04 -0.94
C TYR A 66 -11.62 -3.63 -2.42
N PRO A 67 -10.58 -3.89 -3.22
CA PRO A 67 -10.43 -3.28 -4.54
C PRO A 67 -11.50 -3.73 -5.55
N LEU A 68 -12.06 -4.94 -5.37
CA LEU A 68 -13.07 -5.53 -6.26
C LEU A 68 -14.51 -5.35 -5.75
N ALA A 69 -14.74 -4.54 -4.72
CA ALA A 69 -16.09 -4.33 -4.16
C ALA A 69 -17.10 -3.82 -5.19
N ASN A 70 -16.65 -3.03 -6.18
CA ASN A 70 -17.49 -2.57 -7.29
C ASN A 70 -17.98 -3.71 -8.18
N ALA A 71 -17.25 -4.83 -8.23
CA ALA A 71 -17.63 -6.03 -8.97
C ALA A 71 -18.41 -7.04 -8.09
N GLY A 72 -18.73 -6.65 -6.84
CA GLY A 72 -19.46 -7.49 -5.89
C GLY A 72 -18.58 -8.44 -5.08
N ASP A 73 -17.26 -8.39 -5.21
CA ASP A 73 -16.33 -9.17 -4.38
C ASP A 73 -15.85 -8.31 -3.19
N THR A 74 -16.35 -8.65 -2.00
CA THR A 74 -15.94 -8.06 -0.72
C THR A 74 -15.14 -9.04 0.14
N GLU A 75 -14.77 -10.20 -0.41
CA GLU A 75 -13.91 -11.17 0.28
C GLU A 75 -12.44 -10.99 -0.08
N THR A 76 -12.15 -10.41 -1.26
CA THR A 76 -10.79 -9.99 -1.63
C THR A 76 -10.45 -8.72 -0.88
N VAL A 77 -9.52 -8.83 0.07
CA VAL A 77 -9.06 -7.73 0.94
C VAL A 77 -7.55 -7.72 1.02
N VAL A 78 -6.96 -6.54 0.85
CA VAL A 78 -5.52 -6.29 0.94
C VAL A 78 -5.24 -5.07 1.81
N GLN A 79 -4.01 -4.96 2.31
CA GLN A 79 -3.52 -3.82 3.08
C GLN A 79 -2.28 -3.24 2.42
N PRO A 80 -2.44 -2.49 1.32
CA PRO A 80 -1.31 -1.87 0.65
C PRO A 80 -0.57 -0.92 1.58
N ASP A 81 0.73 -0.76 1.36
CA ASP A 81 1.51 0.15 2.19
C ASP A 81 0.89 1.54 2.21
N ILE A 82 0.58 2.12 1.04
CA ILE A 82 -0.13 3.40 0.95
C ILE A 82 -1.11 3.35 -0.23
N PHE A 83 -2.27 3.94 -0.05
CA PHE A 83 -3.19 4.24 -1.16
C PHE A 83 -3.88 5.58 -0.97
N VAL A 84 -4.37 6.18 -2.06
CA VAL A 84 -5.02 7.49 -2.02
C VAL A 84 -6.51 7.34 -2.28
N VAL A 85 -7.32 7.95 -1.42
CA VAL A 85 -8.78 7.97 -1.51
C VAL A 85 -9.23 9.34 -1.99
N CYS A 86 -10.00 9.39 -3.09
CA CYS A 86 -10.65 10.61 -3.59
C CYS A 86 -12.18 10.51 -3.51
N ASP A 87 -12.74 9.32 -3.60
CA ASP A 87 -14.18 9.05 -3.46
C ASP A 87 -14.52 8.70 -2.01
N LYS A 88 -15.00 9.68 -1.26
CA LYS A 88 -15.32 9.52 0.17
C LYS A 88 -16.58 8.68 0.44
N GLU A 89 -17.43 8.46 -0.57
CA GLU A 89 -18.64 7.62 -0.42
C GLU A 89 -18.28 6.14 -0.23
N ARG A 90 -17.11 5.74 -0.74
CA ARG A 90 -16.58 4.38 -0.61
C ARG A 90 -15.75 4.15 0.65
N LEU A 91 -15.43 5.22 1.38
CA LEU A 91 -14.68 5.14 2.61
C LEU A 91 -15.62 4.78 3.76
N LYS A 92 -15.33 3.69 4.47
CA LYS A 92 -16.03 3.25 5.67
C LYS A 92 -15.07 3.21 6.86
N ILE A 93 -15.59 2.96 8.05
CA ILE A 93 -14.78 2.93 9.26
C ILE A 93 -13.78 1.77 9.26
N ASP A 94 -14.09 0.70 8.57
CA ASP A 94 -13.33 -0.56 8.49
C ASP A 94 -12.51 -0.73 7.22
N GLY A 95 -12.65 0.17 6.22
CA GLY A 95 -11.89 0.06 4.98
C GLY A 95 -12.39 0.94 3.84
N TYR A 96 -11.72 0.79 2.71
CA TYR A 96 -12.11 1.45 1.46
C TYR A 96 -12.62 0.43 0.43
N TYR A 97 -13.80 0.68 -0.13
CA TYR A 97 -14.56 -0.26 -0.96
C TYR A 97 -14.59 0.17 -2.43
N GLY A 98 -13.59 -0.25 -3.18
CA GLY A 98 -13.41 0.01 -4.61
C GLY A 98 -11.95 0.31 -4.96
N PRO A 99 -11.63 0.48 -6.27
CA PRO A 99 -10.29 0.82 -6.69
C PRO A 99 -9.94 2.26 -6.30
N PRO A 100 -8.83 2.47 -5.58
CA PRO A 100 -8.29 3.80 -5.36
C PRO A 100 -7.55 4.29 -6.62
N PRO A 101 -7.41 5.60 -6.84
CA PRO A 101 -6.69 6.13 -7.99
C PRO A 101 -5.17 5.88 -7.96
N LEU A 102 -4.59 5.66 -6.77
CA LEU A 102 -3.17 5.37 -6.58
C LEU A 102 -2.98 4.34 -5.47
N VAL A 103 -2.15 3.33 -5.74
CA VAL A 103 -1.63 2.37 -4.77
C VAL A 103 -0.11 2.38 -4.82
N ILE A 104 0.54 2.29 -3.67
CA ILE A 104 1.99 2.18 -3.52
C ILE A 104 2.31 0.96 -2.67
N GLU A 105 3.21 0.13 -3.16
CA GLU A 105 3.76 -1.03 -2.44
C GLU A 105 5.29 -0.96 -2.40
N ILE A 106 5.85 -1.17 -1.23
CA ILE A 106 7.29 -1.26 -1.00
C ILE A 106 7.64 -2.73 -0.84
N LEU A 107 8.41 -3.27 -1.78
CA LEU A 107 8.71 -4.69 -1.80
C LEU A 107 9.44 -5.15 -0.53
N SER A 108 8.92 -6.23 0.06
CA SER A 108 9.54 -6.97 1.14
C SER A 108 10.28 -8.20 0.59
N GLN A 109 10.50 -9.19 1.45
CA GLN A 109 11.13 -10.45 1.04
C GLN A 109 10.25 -11.31 0.12
N ASN A 110 8.92 -11.09 0.12
CA ASN A 110 7.97 -11.83 -0.71
C ASN A 110 7.67 -11.11 -2.04
N ARG A 111 8.73 -10.80 -2.78
CA ARG A 111 8.69 -9.99 -4.03
C ARG A 111 7.74 -10.54 -5.10
N SER A 112 7.64 -11.86 -5.24
CA SER A 112 6.80 -12.45 -6.29
C SER A 112 5.31 -12.25 -6.06
N HIS A 113 4.86 -12.26 -4.81
CA HIS A 113 3.48 -11.99 -4.45
C HIS A 113 3.10 -10.56 -4.80
N ASP A 114 3.92 -9.60 -4.36
CA ASP A 114 3.66 -8.18 -4.61
C ASP A 114 3.69 -7.84 -6.11
N LEU A 115 4.68 -8.36 -6.83
CA LEU A 115 4.86 -8.06 -8.25
C LEU A 115 3.83 -8.73 -9.18
N VAL A 116 3.39 -9.95 -8.90
CA VAL A 116 2.53 -10.70 -9.82
C VAL A 116 1.08 -10.73 -9.35
N THR A 117 0.85 -11.13 -8.11
CA THR A 117 -0.50 -11.32 -7.59
C THR A 117 -1.22 -9.98 -7.42
N LYS A 118 -0.57 -9.01 -6.77
CA LYS A 118 -1.14 -7.67 -6.57
C LYS A 118 -1.21 -6.89 -7.88
N LEU A 119 -0.23 -7.04 -8.78
CA LEU A 119 -0.32 -6.44 -10.12
C LEU A 119 -1.59 -6.86 -10.85
N ASN A 120 -1.88 -8.17 -10.88
CA ASN A 120 -3.09 -8.68 -11.52
C ASN A 120 -4.36 -8.21 -10.80
N LEU A 121 -4.36 -8.19 -9.48
CA LEU A 121 -5.49 -7.70 -8.68
C LEU A 121 -5.79 -6.23 -8.98
N TYR A 122 -4.78 -5.36 -8.91
CA TYR A 122 -4.98 -3.92 -9.13
C TYR A 122 -5.32 -3.60 -10.59
N HIS A 123 -4.77 -4.37 -11.54
CA HIS A 123 -5.16 -4.29 -12.94
C HIS A 123 -6.64 -4.63 -13.13
N GLN A 124 -7.10 -5.76 -12.57
CA GLN A 124 -8.51 -6.19 -12.68
C GLN A 124 -9.46 -5.21 -11.98
N ALA A 125 -9.05 -4.65 -10.85
CA ALA A 125 -9.82 -3.65 -10.12
C ALA A 125 -9.93 -2.31 -10.88
N GLY A 126 -9.02 -2.01 -11.79
CA GLY A 126 -8.94 -0.74 -12.50
C GLY A 126 -8.28 0.38 -11.68
N VAL A 127 -7.30 0.03 -10.83
CA VAL A 127 -6.44 1.02 -10.17
C VAL A 127 -5.70 1.83 -11.24
N GLU A 128 -5.85 3.16 -11.23
CA GLU A 128 -5.33 4.01 -12.30
C GLU A 128 -3.80 4.11 -12.30
N GLU A 129 -3.18 4.15 -11.11
CA GLU A 129 -1.72 4.19 -10.95
C GLU A 129 -1.28 3.23 -9.85
N TYR A 130 -0.32 2.36 -10.16
CA TYR A 130 0.29 1.43 -9.22
C TYR A 130 1.80 1.65 -9.19
N VAL A 131 2.32 1.99 -8.02
CA VAL A 131 3.75 2.27 -7.80
C VAL A 131 4.36 1.14 -6.98
N VAL A 132 5.38 0.50 -7.53
CA VAL A 132 6.14 -0.56 -6.87
C VAL A 132 7.55 -0.07 -6.61
N ILE A 133 7.95 -0.10 -5.35
CA ILE A 133 9.27 0.34 -4.91
C ILE A 133 10.09 -0.86 -4.50
N ASP A 134 11.23 -1.04 -5.13
CA ASP A 134 12.19 -2.08 -4.84
C ASP A 134 13.41 -1.49 -4.12
N PRO A 135 13.48 -1.64 -2.78
CA PRO A 135 14.59 -1.07 -2.02
C PRO A 135 15.93 -1.77 -2.28
N LEU A 136 15.90 -3.06 -2.67
CA LEU A 136 17.10 -3.84 -2.89
C LEU A 136 17.82 -3.42 -4.18
N ASP A 137 17.05 -3.31 -5.26
CA ASP A 137 17.58 -2.91 -6.58
C ASP A 137 17.56 -1.38 -6.76
N LYS A 138 16.97 -0.63 -5.81
CA LYS A 138 16.76 0.82 -5.85
C LYS A 138 16.06 1.27 -7.13
N ILE A 139 15.01 0.53 -7.49
CA ILE A 139 14.17 0.77 -8.66
C ILE A 139 12.74 1.10 -8.20
N VAL A 140 12.11 2.03 -8.91
CA VAL A 140 10.69 2.34 -8.80
C VAL A 140 10.02 2.05 -10.12
N MET A 141 8.99 1.24 -10.12
CA MET A 141 8.12 1.02 -11.26
C MET A 141 6.83 1.79 -11.06
N VAL A 142 6.53 2.70 -11.98
CA VAL A 142 5.25 3.41 -12.03
C VAL A 142 4.43 2.82 -13.16
N LEU A 143 3.35 2.13 -12.80
CA LEU A 143 2.44 1.46 -13.71
C LEU A 143 1.18 2.31 -13.84
N THR A 144 0.82 2.67 -15.06
CA THR A 144 -0.35 3.52 -15.36
C THR A 144 -1.34 2.75 -16.20
N TYR A 145 -2.60 2.70 -15.76
CA TYR A 145 -3.67 2.02 -16.45
C TYR A 145 -4.17 2.85 -17.64
N GLY A 146 -4.20 2.24 -18.82
CA GLY A 146 -4.72 2.85 -20.03
C GLY A 146 -4.97 1.83 -21.13
N GLU A 147 -6.02 2.02 -21.90
CA GLU A 147 -6.39 1.14 -23.03
C GLU A 147 -6.51 -0.36 -22.63
N GLY A 148 -6.96 -0.63 -21.37
CA GLY A 148 -7.17 -1.98 -20.88
C GLY A 148 -5.93 -2.71 -20.37
N ALA A 149 -4.79 -2.02 -20.25
CA ALA A 149 -3.54 -2.59 -19.75
C ALA A 149 -2.73 -1.59 -18.94
N TYR A 150 -1.80 -2.10 -18.12
CA TYR A 150 -0.77 -1.26 -17.53
C TYR A 150 0.38 -1.02 -18.51
N ARG A 151 0.80 0.23 -18.61
CA ARG A 151 2.10 0.65 -19.14
C ARG A 151 2.98 1.02 -17.96
N TYR A 152 4.27 0.71 -18.00
CA TYR A 152 5.16 1.03 -16.90
C TYR A 152 6.37 1.85 -17.34
N ASN A 153 6.85 2.68 -16.43
CA ASN A 153 8.15 3.34 -16.49
C ASN A 153 8.96 2.92 -15.28
N ALA A 154 10.26 2.71 -15.47
CA ALA A 154 11.19 2.38 -14.39
C ALA A 154 12.12 3.56 -14.13
N TYR A 155 12.35 3.85 -12.86
CA TYR A 155 13.17 4.96 -12.36
C TYR A 155 14.15 4.45 -11.30
N SER A 156 15.30 5.10 -11.18
CA SER A 156 16.19 4.93 -10.04
C SER A 156 15.75 5.80 -8.87
N PHE A 157 16.24 5.54 -7.66
CA PHE A 157 15.94 6.35 -6.48
C PHE A 157 16.48 7.79 -6.58
N SER A 158 17.43 8.07 -7.48
CA SER A 158 17.96 9.41 -7.73
C SER A 158 17.17 10.22 -8.75
N ASP A 159 16.22 9.58 -9.44
CA ASP A 159 15.43 10.23 -10.46
C ASP A 159 14.28 11.05 -9.85
N LYS A 160 13.82 12.04 -10.59
CA LYS A 160 12.55 12.71 -10.29
C LYS A 160 11.41 11.86 -10.82
N ILE A 161 10.71 11.16 -9.93
CA ILE A 161 9.70 10.17 -10.27
C ILE A 161 8.31 10.83 -10.26
N PRO A 162 7.70 11.11 -11.42
CA PRO A 162 6.39 11.75 -11.47
C PRO A 162 5.26 10.75 -11.19
N SER A 163 4.20 11.19 -10.51
CA SER A 163 2.89 10.57 -10.63
C SER A 163 2.29 10.94 -11.98
N HIS A 164 1.70 9.98 -12.66
CA HIS A 164 0.94 10.22 -13.89
C HIS A 164 -0.53 10.51 -13.60
N ARG A 165 -1.02 10.12 -12.43
CA ARG A 165 -2.41 10.35 -12.01
C ARG A 165 -2.61 11.72 -11.38
N PHE A 166 -1.62 12.22 -10.64
CA PHE A 166 -1.71 13.48 -9.89
C PHE A 166 -0.67 14.48 -10.38
N GLU A 167 -1.11 15.45 -11.15
CA GLU A 167 -0.23 16.50 -11.67
C GLU A 167 0.48 17.25 -10.53
N GLY A 168 1.80 17.38 -10.66
CA GLY A 168 2.64 18.04 -9.67
C GLY A 168 3.07 17.17 -8.49
N LEU A 169 2.55 15.94 -8.36
CA LEU A 169 3.06 14.96 -7.39
C LEU A 169 4.32 14.29 -7.96
N PHE A 170 5.35 14.23 -7.12
CA PHE A 170 6.60 13.50 -7.39
C PHE A 170 6.93 12.64 -6.18
N PHE A 171 7.43 11.43 -6.44
CA PHE A 171 7.95 10.56 -5.39
C PHE A 171 9.46 10.78 -5.26
N ASP A 172 9.90 11.33 -4.15
CA ASP A 172 11.33 11.54 -3.87
C ASP A 172 11.85 10.40 -2.97
N LEU A 173 12.79 9.65 -3.50
CA LEU A 173 13.48 8.54 -2.85
C LEU A 173 15.00 8.80 -2.73
N SER A 174 15.45 10.02 -3.00
CA SER A 174 16.87 10.39 -2.99
C SER A 174 17.50 10.51 -1.59
N PHE A 175 16.70 10.28 -0.53
CA PHE A 175 17.20 10.28 0.85
C PHE A 175 18.08 9.04 1.14
N PRO A 176 19.04 9.14 2.09
CA PRO A 176 19.88 8.00 2.46
C PRO A 176 19.05 6.91 3.14
N LEU A 177 19.29 5.65 2.78
CA LEU A 177 18.75 4.50 3.48
C LEU A 177 19.57 4.19 4.74
N PRO A 178 18.94 3.55 5.77
CA PRO A 178 19.57 3.36 7.08
C PRO A 178 20.77 2.40 7.08
N PHE A 179 20.99 1.61 6.02
CA PHE A 179 22.11 0.67 5.87
C PHE A 179 22.65 0.66 4.45
#